data_ff8826d70300b2296881a78f822fb407
#
_entry.id   ff8826d70300b2296881a78f822fb407
#
_cell.length_a   1.000
_cell.length_b   1.000
_cell.length_c   1.000
_cell.angle_alpha   90.00
_cell.angle_beta   90.00
_cell.angle_gamma   90.00
#
_symmetry.space_group_name_H-M   'P 1'
#
loop_
_entity.id
_entity.type
_entity.pdbx_description
1 polymer ?
#
loop_
_entity_poly.entity_id
_entity_poly.type
_entity_poly.pdbx_seq_one_letter_code
_entity_poly.pdbx_strand_id
1 'polypeptide(L)'
;MRQWRLIYDRPTVRGAWNMGVDEAILASVGAGEAPPTLRLYGWTPPCLSLGYGQRARDADTARIAVNGWEIVRRPTGGRAI
;
A
#
# COMPACT_ATOMS: atom_id res chain seq x y z
N MET A 1 7.84 28.67 -2.17
CA MET A 1 6.87 27.67 -2.63
C MET A 1 7.34 26.29 -2.25
N ARG A 2 6.48 25.50 -1.61
CA ARG A 2 6.83 24.12 -1.24
C ARG A 2 6.77 23.24 -2.49
N GLN A 3 7.81 22.45 -2.72
CA GLN A 3 7.84 21.48 -3.80
C GLN A 3 7.32 20.14 -3.32
N TRP A 4 6.63 19.43 -4.21
CA TRP A 4 6.19 18.06 -4.01
C TRP A 4 6.92 17.14 -4.96
N ARG A 5 7.12 15.90 -4.54
CA ARG A 5 7.66 14.85 -5.39
C ARG A 5 6.51 14.00 -5.92
N LEU A 6 6.53 13.73 -7.23
CA LEU A 6 5.60 12.81 -7.86
C LEU A 6 6.35 11.54 -8.27
N ILE A 7 5.85 10.40 -7.83
CA ILE A 7 6.35 9.08 -8.24
C ILE A 7 5.23 8.38 -8.99
N TYR A 8 5.51 7.93 -10.20
CA TYR A 8 4.59 7.13 -11.00
C TYR A 8 5.22 5.77 -11.26
N ASP A 9 4.77 4.75 -10.55
CA ASP A 9 5.30 3.40 -10.65
C ASP A 9 4.42 2.52 -11.53
N ARG A 10 5.05 1.64 -12.30
CA ARG A 10 4.33 0.65 -13.07
C ARG A 10 3.71 -0.40 -12.14
N PRO A 11 2.50 -0.92 -12.45
CA PRO A 11 1.83 -1.91 -11.60
C PRO A 11 2.42 -3.32 -11.82
N THR A 12 3.73 -3.47 -11.63
CA THR A 12 4.44 -4.74 -11.88
C THR A 12 4.98 -5.37 -10.61
N VAL A 13 4.66 -4.79 -9.44
CA VAL A 13 5.19 -5.26 -8.16
C VAL A 13 4.08 -5.75 -7.26
N ARG A 14 4.45 -6.63 -6.35
CA ARG A 14 3.51 -7.22 -5.38
C ARG A 14 3.04 -6.19 -4.37
N GLY A 15 1.86 -6.48 -3.77
CA GLY A 15 1.25 -5.59 -2.80
C GLY A 15 2.13 -5.34 -1.58
N ALA A 16 2.85 -6.35 -1.10
CA ALA A 16 3.77 -6.18 0.04
C ALA A 16 4.89 -5.19 -0.28
N TRP A 17 5.41 -5.20 -1.51
CA TRP A 17 6.41 -4.22 -1.95
C TRP A 17 5.82 -2.80 -1.95
N ASN A 18 4.60 -2.64 -2.47
CA ASN A 18 3.93 -1.34 -2.47
C ASN A 18 3.76 -0.78 -1.06
N MET A 19 3.37 -1.63 -0.11
CA MET A 19 3.22 -1.20 1.29
C MET A 19 4.57 -0.82 1.90
N GLY A 20 5.63 -1.56 1.60
CA GLY A 20 6.98 -1.23 2.07
C GLY A 20 7.47 0.09 1.53
N VAL A 21 7.24 0.37 0.25
CA VAL A 21 7.61 1.65 -0.37
C VAL A 21 6.84 2.80 0.27
N ASP A 22 5.53 2.64 0.46
CA ASP A 22 4.71 3.67 1.09
C ASP A 22 5.17 3.97 2.52
N GLU A 23 5.49 2.94 3.30
CA GLU A 23 6.03 3.14 4.65
C GLU A 23 7.38 3.85 4.65
N ALA A 24 8.27 3.50 3.72
CA ALA A 24 9.57 4.13 3.60
C ALA A 24 9.44 5.62 3.25
N ILE A 25 8.54 5.95 2.33
CA ILE A 25 8.26 7.35 1.96
C ILE A 25 7.69 8.11 3.14
N LEU A 26 6.73 7.53 3.85
CA LEU A 26 6.12 8.15 5.01
C LEU A 26 7.17 8.46 6.08
N ALA A 27 8.07 7.53 6.35
CA ALA A 27 9.14 7.72 7.32
C ALA A 27 10.10 8.85 6.89
N SER A 28 10.50 8.86 5.61
CA SER A 28 11.41 9.88 5.09
C SER A 28 10.80 11.28 5.11
N VAL A 29 9.54 11.40 4.73
CA VAL A 29 8.82 12.69 4.77
C VAL A 29 8.63 13.15 6.21
N GLY A 30 8.24 12.24 7.09
CA GLY A 30 8.05 12.54 8.50
C GLY A 30 9.33 12.96 9.22
N ALA A 31 10.48 12.42 8.81
CA ALA A 31 11.79 12.79 9.35
C ALA A 31 12.36 14.07 8.72
N GLY A 32 11.69 14.66 7.74
CA GLY A 32 12.18 15.84 7.05
C GLY A 32 13.29 15.57 6.04
N GLU A 33 13.50 14.31 5.69
CA GLU A 33 14.57 13.88 4.75
C GLU A 33 14.12 13.92 3.30
N ALA A 34 12.82 13.99 3.05
CA ALA A 34 12.24 14.02 1.71
C ALA A 34 11.07 15.00 1.67
N PRO A 35 10.77 15.58 0.48
CA PRO A 35 9.61 16.45 0.33
C PRO A 35 8.31 15.65 0.37
N PRO A 36 7.16 16.31 0.60
CA PRO A 36 5.87 15.66 0.45
C PRO A 36 5.78 14.94 -0.89
N THR A 37 5.22 13.75 -0.90
CA THR A 37 5.27 12.85 -2.06
C THR A 37 3.88 12.33 -2.40
N LEU A 38 3.51 12.45 -3.67
CA LEU A 38 2.37 11.75 -4.24
C LEU A 38 2.89 10.59 -5.07
N ARG A 39 2.45 9.38 -4.74
CA ARG A 39 2.83 8.18 -5.46
C ARG A 39 1.61 7.54 -6.09
N LEU A 40 1.66 7.34 -7.41
CA LEU A 40 0.64 6.63 -8.17
C LEU A 40 1.19 5.28 -8.57
N TYR A 41 0.42 4.22 -8.28
CA TYR A 41 0.86 2.86 -8.58
C TYR A 41 -0.35 1.93 -8.72
N GLY A 42 -0.11 0.75 -9.24
CA GLY A 42 -1.11 -0.28 -9.36
C GLY A 42 -0.72 -1.54 -8.59
N TRP A 43 -1.54 -2.55 -8.73
CA TRP A 43 -1.42 -3.81 -8.02
C TRP A 43 -1.36 -4.97 -9.01
N THR A 44 -0.35 -5.81 -8.88
CA THR A 44 -0.24 -7.04 -9.66
C THR A 44 0.33 -8.15 -8.78
N PRO A 45 -0.43 -9.18 -8.46
CA PRO A 45 -1.86 -9.39 -8.76
C PRO A 45 -2.79 -8.45 -8.00
N PRO A 46 -4.11 -8.50 -8.25
CA PRO A 46 -5.07 -7.76 -7.43
C PRO A 46 -4.90 -8.09 -5.95
N CYS A 47 -5.12 -7.10 -5.11
CA CYS A 47 -4.78 -7.19 -3.70
C CYS A 47 -5.91 -6.61 -2.86
N LEU A 48 -6.26 -7.31 -1.77
CA LEU A 48 -7.13 -6.74 -0.75
C LEU A 48 -6.27 -6.02 0.27
N SER A 49 -6.51 -4.72 0.43
CA SER A 49 -5.77 -3.89 1.39
C SER A 49 -6.58 -3.73 2.66
N LEU A 50 -6.10 -4.32 3.75
CA LEU A 50 -6.72 -4.22 5.07
C LEU A 50 -6.25 -2.95 5.77
N GLY A 51 -7.17 -2.32 6.52
CA GLY A 51 -6.79 -1.22 7.41
C GLY A 51 -5.92 -1.72 8.55
N TYR A 52 -5.13 -0.83 9.14
CA TYR A 52 -4.17 -1.20 10.19
C TYR A 52 -4.80 -1.95 11.35
N GLY A 53 -5.96 -1.52 11.82
CA GLY A 53 -6.67 -2.15 12.95
C GLY A 53 -7.66 -3.23 12.54
N GLN A 54 -7.80 -3.51 11.25
CA GLN A 54 -8.79 -4.48 10.77
C GLN A 54 -8.27 -5.90 10.92
N ARG A 55 -9.15 -6.85 11.28
CA ARG A 55 -8.75 -8.24 11.47
C ARG A 55 -8.66 -8.97 10.14
N ALA A 56 -7.66 -9.84 10.01
CA ALA A 56 -7.50 -10.66 8.81
C ALA A 56 -8.73 -11.55 8.56
N ARG A 57 -9.41 -12.01 9.62
CA ARG A 57 -10.62 -12.83 9.51
C ARG A 57 -11.82 -12.09 8.89
N ASP A 58 -11.75 -10.76 8.77
CA ASP A 58 -12.79 -9.99 8.09
C ASP A 58 -12.73 -10.18 6.58
N ALA A 59 -11.67 -10.81 6.07
CA ALA A 59 -11.50 -11.13 4.66
C ALA A 59 -11.76 -12.63 4.42
N ASP A 60 -12.33 -12.94 3.25
CA ASP A 60 -12.44 -14.32 2.79
C ASP A 60 -11.09 -14.77 2.22
N THR A 61 -10.20 -15.20 3.10
CA THR A 61 -8.82 -15.53 2.74
C THR A 61 -8.75 -16.72 1.79
N ALA A 62 -9.64 -17.70 1.93
CA ALA A 62 -9.67 -18.88 1.06
C ALA A 62 -10.03 -18.47 -0.38
N ARG A 63 -11.06 -17.64 -0.56
CA ARG A 63 -11.49 -17.19 -1.87
C ARG A 63 -10.43 -16.30 -2.53
N ILE A 64 -9.78 -15.46 -1.76
CA ILE A 64 -8.69 -14.60 -2.25
C ILE A 64 -7.53 -15.45 -2.76
N ALA A 65 -7.14 -16.48 -2.00
CA ALA A 65 -6.07 -17.38 -2.39
C ALA A 65 -6.42 -18.17 -3.66
N VAL A 66 -7.66 -18.67 -3.78
CA VAL A 66 -8.12 -19.40 -4.97
C VAL A 66 -8.04 -18.54 -6.23
N ASN A 67 -8.30 -17.23 -6.11
CA ASN A 67 -8.21 -16.31 -7.24
C ASN A 67 -6.77 -15.86 -7.55
N GLY A 68 -5.79 -16.29 -6.78
CA GLY A 68 -4.40 -15.85 -6.95
C GLY A 68 -4.15 -14.41 -6.55
N TRP A 69 -5.03 -13.85 -5.74
CA TRP A 69 -4.88 -12.49 -5.24
C TRP A 69 -4.06 -12.45 -3.97
N GLU A 70 -3.65 -11.27 -3.56
CA GLU A 70 -2.87 -11.07 -2.35
C GLU A 70 -3.64 -10.26 -1.32
N ILE A 71 -3.19 -10.36 -0.06
CA ILE A 71 -3.70 -9.55 1.04
C ILE A 71 -2.54 -8.77 1.60
N VAL A 72 -2.73 -7.49 1.82
CA VAL A 72 -1.76 -6.64 2.51
C VAL A 72 -2.45 -5.87 3.62
N ARG A 73 -1.67 -5.40 4.57
CA ARG A 73 -2.12 -4.47 5.60
C ARG A 73 -1.42 -3.15 5.39
N ARG A 74 -2.20 -2.08 5.25
CA ARG A 74 -1.63 -0.74 5.13
C ARG A 74 -1.39 -0.14 6.51
N PRO A 75 -0.47 0.85 6.64
CA PRO A 75 -0.20 1.50 7.92
C PRO A 75 -1.30 2.44 8.39
N THR A 76 -2.28 2.74 7.54
CA THR A 76 -3.39 3.63 7.86
C THR A 76 -4.64 2.84 8.24
N GLY A 77 -5.58 3.50 8.92
CA GLY A 77 -6.82 2.88 9.34
C GLY A 77 -7.83 2.70 8.21
N GLY A 78 -9.06 2.37 8.58
CA GLY A 78 -10.16 2.23 7.66
C GLY A 78 -10.50 0.78 7.35
N ARG A 79 -11.40 0.61 6.37
CA ARG A 79 -11.88 -0.70 5.95
C ARG A 79 -11.09 -1.23 4.75
N ALA A 80 -11.28 -2.51 4.45
CA ALA A 80 -10.68 -3.16 3.30
C ALA A 80 -11.10 -2.49 1.98
N ILE A 81 -10.16 -2.44 1.10
CA ILE A 81 -10.32 -1.92 -0.26
C ILE A 81 -9.85 -2.97 -1.26
#